data_2b907b04a42881fb92032b0818f3f64b
#
_entry.id   2b907b04a42881fb92032b0818f3f64b
#
_cell.length_a   1.000
_cell.length_b   1.000
_cell.length_c   1.000
_cell.angle_alpha   90.00
_cell.angle_beta   90.00
_cell.angle_gamma   90.00
#
_symmetry.space_group_name_H-M   'P 1'
#
loop_
_entity.id
_entity.type
_entity.pdbx_description
1 polymer ?
#
loop_
_entity_poly.entity_id
_entity_poly.type
_entity_poly.pdbx_seq_one_letter_code
_entity_poly.pdbx_strand_id
1 'polypeptide(L)'
;EVEIFEALLGFGVLDLGNPDARRWLTDHLMRTSEVWLAEIADVPIALLARSGHWIEQLYVDPPWIGRGIGARLVEQARRLSPDQLELWTFQANTRAREFYRRCGFRDVEDTDGHGNEEHLPDVRMRWTPAEPPRPR
;
A
#
# COMPACT_ATOMS: atom_id res chain seq x y z
N GLU A 1 -21.09 2.18 -2.15
CA GLU A 1 -20.31 1.01 -2.58
C GLU A 1 -18.93 1.44 -3.04
N VAL A 2 -17.89 0.71 -2.64
CA VAL A 2 -16.51 1.04 -2.96
C VAL A 2 -16.12 0.43 -4.30
N GLU A 3 -15.64 1.26 -5.22
CA GLU A 3 -15.09 0.82 -6.50
C GLU A 3 -13.56 0.93 -6.47
N ILE A 4 -12.88 -0.09 -6.96
CA ILE A 4 -11.40 -0.12 -7.07
C ILE A 4 -11.05 -0.25 -8.55
N PHE A 5 -10.21 0.66 -9.03
CA PHE A 5 -9.79 0.67 -10.44
C PHE A 5 -8.38 1.25 -10.59
N GLU A 6 -7.71 0.90 -11.69
CA GLU A 6 -6.40 1.43 -11.99
C GLU A 6 -6.51 2.89 -12.45
N ALA A 7 -5.72 3.76 -11.82
CA ALA A 7 -5.63 5.15 -12.23
C ALA A 7 -4.65 5.26 -13.39
N LEU A 8 -5.18 5.61 -14.55
CA LEU A 8 -4.37 5.99 -15.70
C LEU A 8 -4.07 7.48 -15.63
N LEU A 9 -3.36 8.02 -16.58
CA LEU A 9 -2.93 9.43 -16.60
C LEU A 9 -4.08 10.40 -16.27
N GLY A 10 -3.82 11.37 -15.39
CA GLY A 10 -4.70 12.51 -15.18
C GLY A 10 -5.66 12.43 -14.01
N PHE A 11 -5.46 11.51 -13.07
CA PHE A 11 -6.22 11.66 -11.85
C PHE A 11 -5.64 12.83 -11.04
N GLY A 12 -6.36 13.91 -10.99
CA GLY A 12 -5.90 15.08 -10.26
C GLY A 12 -6.54 15.21 -8.89
N VAL A 13 -6.99 14.13 -8.24
CA VAL A 13 -8.03 14.34 -7.25
C VAL A 13 -7.95 13.47 -6.01
N LEU A 14 -6.80 13.04 -5.58
CA LEU A 14 -6.71 12.67 -4.18
C LEU A 14 -6.46 13.97 -3.41
N ASP A 15 -7.50 14.49 -2.80
CA ASP A 15 -7.34 15.58 -1.87
C ASP A 15 -6.78 15.01 -0.58
N LEU A 16 -5.47 14.92 -0.52
CA LEU A 16 -4.78 14.53 0.70
C LEU A 16 -4.73 15.69 1.70
N GLY A 17 -5.52 16.75 1.45
CA GLY A 17 -5.52 17.94 2.27
C GLY A 17 -4.23 18.76 2.18
N ASN A 18 -3.31 18.38 1.31
CA ASN A 18 -2.02 19.02 1.16
C ASN A 18 -1.63 19.08 -0.32
N PRO A 19 -1.52 20.30 -0.91
CA PRO A 19 -1.16 20.45 -2.32
C PRO A 19 0.21 19.85 -2.67
N ASP A 20 1.16 19.85 -1.73
CA ASP A 20 2.48 19.28 -1.95
C ASP A 20 2.42 17.75 -2.05
N ALA A 21 1.61 17.12 -1.20
CA ALA A 21 1.40 15.67 -1.26
C ALA A 21 0.74 15.26 -2.59
N ARG A 22 -0.23 16.05 -3.07
CA ARG A 22 -0.88 15.81 -4.35
C ARG A 22 0.12 15.91 -5.51
N ARG A 23 0.96 16.92 -5.49
CA ARG A 23 1.99 17.13 -6.50
C ARG A 23 3.00 15.98 -6.51
N TRP A 24 3.42 15.54 -5.33
CA TRP A 24 4.33 14.41 -5.19
C TRP A 24 3.71 13.13 -5.75
N LEU A 25 2.44 12.86 -5.44
CA LEU A 25 1.73 11.72 -5.97
C LEU A 25 1.66 11.75 -7.50
N THR A 26 1.26 12.90 -8.06
CA THR A 26 1.12 13.06 -9.51
C THR A 26 2.46 12.96 -10.21
N ASP A 27 3.47 13.67 -9.72
CA ASP A 27 4.74 13.81 -10.42
C ASP A 27 5.69 12.65 -10.16
N HIS A 28 5.57 11.98 -9.03
CA HIS A 28 6.52 10.95 -8.62
C HIS A 28 5.93 9.54 -8.68
N LEU A 29 4.85 9.27 -7.96
CA LEU A 29 4.28 7.93 -7.91
C LEU A 29 3.76 7.44 -9.24
N MET A 30 3.07 8.28 -10.00
CA MET A 30 2.50 7.86 -11.28
C MET A 30 3.56 7.62 -12.36
N ARG A 31 4.76 8.15 -12.18
CA ARG A 31 5.88 7.89 -13.09
C ARG A 31 6.60 6.59 -12.79
N THR A 32 6.63 6.19 -11.51
CA THR A 32 7.43 5.08 -11.03
C THR A 32 6.61 3.87 -10.60
N SER A 33 5.31 4.05 -10.44
CA SER A 33 4.43 3.04 -9.86
C SER A 33 3.12 2.96 -10.62
N GLU A 34 2.53 1.77 -10.58
CA GLU A 34 1.15 1.56 -10.99
C GLU A 34 0.27 1.95 -9.80
N VAL A 35 -0.74 2.79 -10.04
CA VAL A 35 -1.60 3.33 -8.98
C VAL A 35 -3.03 2.83 -9.15
N TRP A 36 -3.59 2.32 -8.05
CA TRP A 36 -4.98 1.90 -7.94
C TRP A 36 -5.70 2.79 -6.96
N LEU A 37 -6.92 3.16 -7.28
CA LEU A 37 -7.76 4.02 -6.44
C LEU A 37 -8.97 3.26 -5.95
N ALA A 38 -9.40 3.57 -4.72
CA ALA A 38 -10.70 3.21 -4.20
C ALA A 38 -11.56 4.47 -4.16
N GLU A 39 -12.77 4.41 -4.71
CA GLU A 39 -13.71 5.53 -4.75
C GLU A 39 -15.07 5.17 -4.20
N ILE A 40 -15.73 6.15 -3.61
CA ILE A 40 -17.16 6.08 -3.28
C ILE A 40 -17.83 7.27 -3.93
N ALA A 41 -18.87 7.03 -4.75
CA ALA A 41 -19.61 8.07 -5.45
C ALA A 41 -18.66 9.04 -6.18
N ASP A 42 -17.71 8.48 -6.92
CA ASP A 42 -16.70 9.21 -7.69
C ASP A 42 -15.71 10.04 -6.86
N VAL A 43 -15.68 9.84 -5.54
CA VAL A 43 -14.73 10.51 -4.65
C VAL A 43 -13.63 9.54 -4.24
N PRO A 44 -12.35 9.81 -4.58
CA PRO A 44 -11.23 8.98 -4.15
C PRO A 44 -11.07 9.01 -2.63
N ILE A 45 -10.98 7.84 -2.01
CA ILE A 45 -10.87 7.70 -0.56
C ILE A 45 -9.63 6.91 -0.13
N ALA A 46 -8.96 6.26 -1.07
CA ALA A 46 -7.78 5.46 -0.79
C ALA A 46 -6.98 5.23 -2.06
N LEU A 47 -5.70 4.94 -1.89
CA LEU A 47 -4.84 4.58 -3.01
C LEU A 47 -3.87 3.46 -2.64
N LEU A 48 -3.52 2.67 -3.66
CA LEU A 48 -2.43 1.71 -3.63
C LEU A 48 -1.48 2.06 -4.76
N ALA A 49 -0.20 2.23 -4.46
CA ALA A 49 0.84 2.36 -5.48
C ALA A 49 1.77 1.16 -5.38
N ARG A 50 2.02 0.51 -6.51
CA ARG A 50 2.85 -0.69 -6.56
C ARG A 50 3.83 -0.65 -7.73
N SER A 51 4.97 -1.32 -7.54
CA SER A 51 5.99 -1.49 -8.57
C SER A 51 6.47 -2.94 -8.51
N GLY A 52 6.12 -3.74 -9.53
CA GLY A 52 6.35 -5.18 -9.47
C GLY A 52 5.61 -5.80 -8.29
N HIS A 53 6.34 -6.54 -7.43
CA HIS A 53 5.77 -7.11 -6.22
C HIS A 53 5.85 -6.19 -4.99
N TRP A 54 6.30 -4.94 -5.19
CA TRP A 54 6.45 -3.98 -4.10
C TRP A 54 5.21 -3.11 -3.93
N ILE A 55 4.73 -3.01 -2.70
CA ILE A 55 3.77 -1.97 -2.31
C ILE A 55 4.59 -0.75 -1.93
N GLU A 56 4.50 0.30 -2.74
CA GLU A 56 5.24 1.55 -2.53
C GLU A 56 4.47 2.49 -1.60
N GLN A 57 3.16 2.52 -1.74
CA GLN A 57 2.26 3.31 -0.91
C GLN A 57 0.91 2.63 -0.76
N LEU A 58 0.37 2.69 0.44
CA LEU A 58 -1.02 2.35 0.71
C LEU A 58 -1.57 3.44 1.63
N TYR A 59 -2.54 4.18 1.16
CA TYR A 59 -3.14 5.28 1.90
C TYR A 59 -4.65 5.15 1.92
N VAL A 60 -5.22 5.35 3.10
CA VAL A 60 -6.67 5.42 3.28
C VAL A 60 -7.00 6.74 3.96
N ASP A 61 -7.93 7.48 3.39
CA ASP A 61 -8.37 8.75 3.94
C ASP A 61 -8.89 8.52 5.37
N PRO A 62 -8.46 9.34 6.36
CA PRO A 62 -8.75 9.06 7.77
C PRO A 62 -10.21 8.73 8.11
N PRO A 63 -11.24 9.41 7.58
CA PRO A 63 -12.62 9.05 7.88
C PRO A 63 -13.01 7.63 7.47
N TRP A 64 -12.24 7.03 6.58
CA TRP A 64 -12.53 5.72 5.99
C TRP A 64 -11.67 4.59 6.57
N ILE A 65 -10.75 4.90 7.47
CA ILE A 65 -9.92 3.90 8.15
C ILE A 65 -10.81 2.99 9.02
N GLY A 66 -10.49 1.70 9.03
CA GLY A 66 -11.24 0.72 9.82
C GLY A 66 -12.48 0.17 9.15
N ARG A 67 -12.67 0.44 7.85
CA ARG A 67 -13.82 -0.04 7.08
C ARG A 67 -13.47 -1.12 6.05
N GLY A 68 -12.26 -1.68 6.15
CA GLY A 68 -11.84 -2.77 5.27
C GLY A 68 -11.33 -2.34 3.89
N ILE A 69 -11.21 -1.04 3.62
CA ILE A 69 -10.78 -0.54 2.30
C ILE A 69 -9.32 -0.87 2.04
N GLY A 70 -8.45 -0.66 3.04
CA GLY A 70 -7.04 -1.02 2.91
C GLY A 70 -6.85 -2.50 2.64
N ALA A 71 -7.61 -3.37 3.30
CA ALA A 71 -7.57 -4.81 3.08
C ALA A 71 -8.00 -5.18 1.65
N ARG A 72 -9.00 -4.50 1.10
CA ARG A 72 -9.42 -4.71 -0.29
C ARG A 72 -8.34 -4.30 -1.29
N LEU A 73 -7.62 -3.21 -1.04
CA LEU A 73 -6.51 -2.79 -1.88
C LEU A 73 -5.34 -3.78 -1.79
N VAL A 74 -5.04 -4.30 -0.61
CA VAL A 74 -4.02 -5.36 -0.44
C VAL A 74 -4.44 -6.61 -1.21
N GLU A 75 -5.71 -6.98 -1.18
CA GLU A 75 -6.22 -8.11 -1.96
C GLU A 75 -6.03 -7.91 -3.44
N GLN A 76 -6.24 -6.68 -3.93
CA GLN A 76 -5.97 -6.34 -5.34
C GLN A 76 -4.48 -6.50 -5.66
N ALA A 77 -3.60 -6.07 -4.76
CA ALA A 77 -2.16 -6.26 -4.93
C ALA A 77 -1.78 -7.74 -5.01
N ARG A 78 -2.42 -8.60 -4.20
CA ARG A 78 -2.20 -10.05 -4.25
C ARG A 78 -2.60 -10.66 -5.59
N ARG A 79 -3.70 -10.20 -6.17
CA ARG A 79 -4.15 -10.66 -7.49
C ARG A 79 -3.15 -10.30 -8.58
N LEU A 80 -2.52 -9.13 -8.46
CA LEU A 80 -1.55 -8.63 -9.43
C LEU A 80 -0.16 -9.24 -9.24
N SER A 81 0.18 -9.65 -8.02
CA SER A 81 1.46 -10.28 -7.67
C SER A 81 1.17 -11.50 -6.78
N PRO A 82 0.71 -12.61 -7.38
CA PRO A 82 0.24 -13.75 -6.59
C PRO A 82 1.33 -14.55 -5.89
N ASP A 83 2.59 -14.36 -6.28
CA ASP A 83 3.70 -15.12 -5.71
C ASP A 83 4.24 -14.51 -4.43
N GLN A 84 4.24 -13.20 -4.34
CA GLN A 84 4.68 -12.47 -3.15
C GLN A 84 4.38 -10.98 -3.26
N LEU A 85 4.32 -10.33 -2.09
CA LEU A 85 4.34 -8.87 -1.96
C LEU A 85 5.35 -8.49 -0.91
N GLU A 86 6.02 -7.35 -1.11
CA GLU A 86 6.94 -6.78 -0.12
C GLU A 86 6.65 -5.30 0.07
N LEU A 87 7.01 -4.80 1.24
CA LEU A 87 6.89 -3.38 1.56
C LEU A 87 7.90 -3.00 2.65
N TRP A 88 8.15 -1.70 2.74
CA TRP A 88 8.89 -1.11 3.85
C TRP A 88 7.94 -0.22 4.65
N THR A 89 8.03 -0.29 5.97
CA THR A 89 7.33 0.62 6.87
C THR A 89 8.21 0.95 8.06
N PHE A 90 7.98 2.08 8.72
CA PHE A 90 8.78 2.43 9.89
C PHE A 90 8.43 1.54 11.07
N GLN A 91 9.45 1.16 11.86
CA GLN A 91 9.22 0.35 13.06
C GLN A 91 8.27 1.03 14.04
N ALA A 92 8.32 2.36 14.12
CA ALA A 92 7.45 3.14 15.00
C ALA A 92 5.99 3.17 14.53
N ASN A 93 5.72 2.82 13.27
CA ASN A 93 4.36 2.80 12.75
C ASN A 93 3.66 1.50 13.13
N THR A 94 3.34 1.36 14.40
CA THR A 94 2.73 0.16 14.98
C THR A 94 1.40 -0.19 14.30
N ARG A 95 0.61 0.82 13.98
CA ARG A 95 -0.70 0.65 13.35
C ARG A 95 -0.58 -0.01 11.96
N ALA A 96 0.35 0.48 11.14
CA ALA A 96 0.60 -0.11 9.83
C ALA A 96 1.13 -1.54 9.96
N ARG A 97 2.08 -1.76 10.87
CA ARG A 97 2.65 -3.08 11.10
C ARG A 97 1.58 -4.10 11.50
N GLU A 98 0.70 -3.74 12.41
CA GLU A 98 -0.41 -4.60 12.82
C GLU A 98 -1.37 -4.87 11.67
N PHE A 99 -1.69 -3.84 10.90
CA PHE A 99 -2.55 -3.99 9.72
C PHE A 99 -1.95 -4.99 8.73
N TYR A 100 -0.68 -4.83 8.38
CA TYR A 100 -0.03 -5.73 7.44
C TYR A 100 0.09 -7.15 7.98
N ARG A 101 0.33 -7.32 9.29
CA ARG A 101 0.33 -8.66 9.90
C ARG A 101 -1.03 -9.33 9.79
N ARG A 102 -2.10 -8.59 10.01
CA ARG A 102 -3.47 -9.11 9.81
C ARG A 102 -3.72 -9.48 8.35
N CYS A 103 -3.06 -8.82 7.42
CA CYS A 103 -3.13 -9.17 6.00
C CYS A 103 -2.22 -10.36 5.62
N GLY A 104 -1.49 -10.92 6.57
CA GLY A 104 -0.64 -12.09 6.33
C GLY A 104 0.81 -11.78 6.05
N PHE A 105 1.25 -10.53 6.20
CA PHE A 105 2.64 -10.15 6.08
C PHE A 105 3.42 -10.52 7.35
N ARG A 106 4.71 -10.80 7.18
CA ARG A 106 5.63 -11.04 8.28
C ARG A 106 6.87 -10.18 8.13
N ASP A 107 7.51 -9.85 9.24
CA ASP A 107 8.78 -9.12 9.25
C ASP A 107 9.88 -10.03 8.68
N VAL A 108 10.67 -9.53 7.75
CA VAL A 108 11.79 -10.29 7.16
C VAL A 108 13.13 -9.59 7.31
N GLU A 109 13.14 -8.29 7.57
CA GLU A 109 14.37 -7.53 7.77
C GLU A 109 14.08 -6.28 8.57
N ASP A 110 14.86 -6.04 9.63
CA ASP A 110 14.83 -4.78 10.39
C ASP A 110 16.08 -3.99 10.09
N THR A 111 15.95 -2.67 9.98
CA THR A 111 17.12 -1.79 9.85
C THR A 111 17.07 -0.69 10.91
N ASP A 112 18.24 -0.07 11.15
CA ASP A 112 18.35 1.08 12.06
C ASP A 112 18.01 2.41 11.38
N GLY A 113 17.63 2.38 10.10
CA GLY A 113 17.30 3.58 9.34
C GLY A 113 18.49 4.26 8.67
N HIS A 114 19.70 3.68 8.80
CA HIS A 114 20.90 4.28 8.22
C HIS A 114 20.80 4.44 6.70
N GLY A 115 20.12 3.52 6.04
CA GLY A 115 20.00 3.49 4.58
C GLY A 115 18.77 4.21 4.01
N ASN A 116 17.89 4.80 4.83
CA ASN A 116 16.74 5.54 4.31
C ASN A 116 16.88 7.05 4.51
N GLU A 117 16.13 7.83 3.73
CA GLU A 117 16.23 9.29 3.73
C GLU A 117 15.85 9.91 5.08
N GLU A 118 14.90 9.31 5.77
CA GLU A 118 14.38 9.82 7.04
C GLU A 118 15.31 9.48 8.22
N HIS A 119 16.26 8.55 8.04
CA HIS A 119 17.13 8.03 9.10
C HIS A 119 16.34 7.48 10.29
N LEU A 120 15.20 6.85 10.01
CA LEU A 120 14.34 6.23 11.02
C LEU A 120 14.37 4.71 10.85
N PRO A 121 14.43 3.95 11.96
CA PRO A 121 14.37 2.50 11.89
C PRO A 121 13.14 2.03 11.12
N ASP A 122 13.34 1.13 10.16
CA ASP A 122 12.28 0.57 9.36
C ASP A 122 12.29 -0.95 9.37
N VAL A 123 11.28 -1.55 8.78
CA VAL A 123 11.12 -2.99 8.68
C VAL A 123 10.61 -3.34 7.29
N ARG A 124 11.22 -4.35 6.69
CA ARG A 124 10.73 -4.94 5.46
C ARG A 124 9.80 -6.08 5.81
N MET A 125 8.61 -6.04 5.26
CA MET A 125 7.60 -7.06 5.48
C MET A 125 7.28 -7.77 4.17
N ARG A 126 6.95 -9.05 4.25
CA ARG A 126 6.65 -9.89 3.09
C ARG A 126 5.38 -10.69 3.32
N TRP A 127 4.58 -10.76 2.26
CA TRP A 127 3.49 -11.71 2.16
C TRP A 127 3.81 -12.74 1.07
N THR A 128 3.55 -14.01 1.37
CA THR A 128 3.53 -15.09 0.39
C THR A 128 2.25 -15.87 0.57
N PRO A 129 1.70 -16.49 -0.51
CA PRO A 129 0.49 -17.28 -0.36
C PRO A 129 0.74 -18.49 0.55
N ALA A 130 -0.33 -18.95 1.22
CA ALA A 130 -0.25 -20.15 2.04
C ALA A 130 0.09 -21.34 1.15
N GLU A 131 1.02 -22.20 1.61
CA GLU A 131 1.31 -23.42 0.89
C GLU A 131 0.06 -24.32 0.88
N PRO A 132 -0.28 -24.93 -0.28
CA PRO A 132 -1.37 -25.90 -0.29
C PRO A 132 -1.01 -27.09 0.61
N PRO A 133 -2.02 -27.76 1.22
CA PRO A 133 -1.75 -28.95 2.02
C PRO A 133 -0.96 -29.97 1.21
N ARG A 134 0.08 -30.52 1.81
CA ARG A 134 0.87 -31.57 1.13
C ARG A 134 -0.02 -32.78 0.88
N PRO A 135 0.01 -33.36 -0.32
CA PRO A 135 -0.72 -34.60 -0.55
C PRO A 135 -0.16 -35.69 0.36
N ARG A 136 -1.08 -36.45 0.94
CA ARG A 136 -0.73 -37.62 1.77
C ARG A 136 -0.33 -38.78 0.90
#